data_c7d5cd2ef6a242644ed31ee96f65cfb2
#
_entry.id   c7d5cd2ef6a242644ed31ee96f65cfb2
#
_cell.length_a   1.000
_cell.length_b   1.000
_cell.length_c   1.000
_cell.angle_alpha   90.00
_cell.angle_beta   90.00
_cell.angle_gamma   90.00
#
_symmetry.space_group_name_H-M   'P 1'
#
loop_
_entity.id
_entity.type
_entity.pdbx_description
1 polymer ?
#
loop_
_entity_poly.entity_id
_entity_poly.type
_entity_poly.pdbx_seq_one_letter_code
_entity_poly.pdbx_strand_id
1 'polypeptide(L)'
;MAAIKTLVYFDLEATGLKSSGRPRISELCFVAVDVQEINTLNKKLCEKVRNITCPGDILLLETLLPRVLNKLTICMYPMSTIMPEISSITGLDNYNLTGQDKFQKSTGDLLNAFLSRLPSPVCLVAHNGNAYDFPLLRAELVKAGAEFGPNIFCVDSYVGIKEIFKMDMGNLFVDPKDIENIEEKEIPKNEMEAVKSLMEAGEFDM
;
A
#
# COMPACT_ATOMS: atom_id res chain seq x y z
N MET A 1 -0.72 18.99 -15.69
CA MET A 1 0.15 17.82 -15.43
C MET A 1 -0.33 16.66 -16.28
N ALA A 2 0.58 15.82 -16.80
CA ALA A 2 0.18 14.61 -17.51
C ALA A 2 -0.49 13.64 -16.52
N ALA A 3 -1.51 12.90 -17.00
CA ALA A 3 -2.18 11.90 -16.16
C ALA A 3 -1.24 10.74 -15.81
N ILE A 4 -1.33 10.24 -14.60
CA ILE A 4 -0.61 9.03 -14.14
C ILE A 4 -1.00 7.85 -15.02
N LYS A 5 -0.02 7.08 -15.46
CA LYS A 5 -0.23 5.88 -16.30
C LYS A 5 -0.02 4.59 -15.56
N THR A 6 0.90 4.56 -14.58
CA THR A 6 1.19 3.38 -13.80
C THR A 6 1.09 3.69 -12.30
N LEU A 7 0.37 2.85 -11.56
CA LEU A 7 0.46 2.79 -10.10
C LEU A 7 1.46 1.69 -9.73
N VAL A 8 2.34 1.99 -8.79
CA VAL A 8 3.25 1.02 -8.18
C VAL A 8 2.90 0.94 -6.71
N TYR A 9 2.20 -0.11 -6.34
CA TYR A 9 1.97 -0.40 -4.93
C TYR A 9 3.31 -0.74 -4.31
N PHE A 10 3.61 -0.09 -3.21
CA PHE A 10 4.90 -0.09 -2.56
C PHE A 10 4.74 -0.36 -1.08
N ASP A 11 5.52 -1.29 -0.61
CA ASP A 11 5.62 -1.64 0.80
C ASP A 11 7.06 -2.01 1.16
N LEU A 12 7.42 -1.90 2.43
CA LEU A 12 8.73 -2.27 2.91
C LEU A 12 8.69 -2.88 4.30
N GLU A 13 9.62 -3.83 4.52
CA GLU A 13 9.93 -4.36 5.83
C GLU A 13 11.19 -3.70 6.38
N ALA A 14 11.26 -3.52 7.69
CA ALA A 14 12.39 -2.88 8.33
C ALA A 14 12.69 -3.47 9.71
N THR A 15 13.84 -3.13 10.25
CA THR A 15 14.34 -3.66 11.53
C THR A 15 13.56 -3.21 12.77
N GLY A 16 12.57 -2.31 12.61
CA GLY A 16 11.73 -1.81 13.68
C GLY A 16 11.09 -0.46 13.36
N LEU A 17 10.40 0.13 14.33
CA LEU A 17 9.76 1.43 14.22
C LEU A 17 10.71 2.57 14.56
N LYS A 18 10.38 3.80 14.16
CA LYS A 18 11.14 5.03 14.49
C LYS A 18 11.34 5.23 16.01
N SER A 19 10.40 4.77 16.81
CA SER A 19 10.45 4.83 18.27
C SER A 19 11.56 3.96 18.89
N SER A 20 11.99 2.91 18.19
CA SER A 20 13.04 2.00 18.63
C SER A 20 14.44 2.34 18.10
N GLY A 21 14.59 3.47 17.42
CA GLY A 21 15.87 3.92 16.87
C GLY A 21 15.79 4.38 15.42
N ARG A 22 16.86 4.09 14.65
CA ARG A 22 16.90 4.34 13.20
C ARG A 22 16.62 3.04 12.47
N PRO A 23 15.37 2.81 12.02
CA PRO A 23 15.03 1.60 11.27
C PRO A 23 15.83 1.53 9.96
N ARG A 24 16.10 0.33 9.51
CA ARG A 24 16.79 0.03 8.26
C ARG A 24 15.92 -0.92 7.45
N ILE A 25 15.85 -0.70 6.15
CA ILE A 25 15.07 -1.55 5.25
C ILE A 25 15.69 -2.95 5.21
N SER A 26 14.87 -3.97 5.38
CA SER A 26 15.21 -5.39 5.23
C SER A 26 14.58 -6.03 3.99
N GLU A 27 13.41 -5.53 3.55
CA GLU A 27 12.78 -5.91 2.29
C GLU A 27 12.07 -4.71 1.68
N LEU A 28 11.94 -4.71 0.36
CA LEU A 28 11.20 -3.74 -0.42
C LEU A 28 10.44 -4.46 -1.53
N CYS A 29 9.15 -4.15 -1.66
CA CYS A 29 8.28 -4.70 -2.70
C CYS A 29 7.66 -3.60 -3.55
N PHE A 30 7.76 -3.73 -4.87
CA PHE A 30 7.04 -2.94 -5.88
C PHE A 30 6.15 -3.84 -6.70
N VAL A 31 4.86 -3.49 -6.82
CA VAL A 31 3.87 -4.17 -7.65
C VAL A 31 3.25 -3.14 -8.60
N ALA A 32 3.56 -3.25 -9.89
CA ALA A 32 3.14 -2.28 -10.91
C ALA A 32 1.87 -2.72 -11.63
N VAL A 33 0.91 -1.79 -11.73
CA VAL A 33 -0.40 -1.99 -12.37
C VAL A 33 -0.70 -0.82 -13.31
N ASP A 34 -1.28 -1.10 -14.46
CA ASP A 34 -1.74 -0.08 -15.41
C ASP A 34 -3.01 0.60 -14.92
N VAL A 35 -3.04 1.94 -14.96
CA VAL A 35 -4.21 2.74 -14.53
C VAL A 35 -5.42 2.49 -15.41
N GLN A 36 -5.24 2.22 -16.72
CA GLN A 36 -6.36 1.95 -17.63
C GLN A 36 -7.03 0.61 -17.28
N GLU A 37 -6.24 -0.37 -16.84
CA GLU A 37 -6.78 -1.65 -16.39
C GLU A 37 -7.60 -1.48 -15.12
N ILE A 38 -7.11 -0.72 -14.13
CA ILE A 38 -7.87 -0.38 -12.91
C ILE A 38 -9.19 0.32 -13.27
N ASN A 39 -9.16 1.31 -14.16
CA ASN A 39 -10.36 2.01 -14.60
C ASN A 39 -11.37 1.09 -15.29
N THR A 40 -10.89 0.12 -16.06
CA THR A 40 -11.73 -0.89 -16.71
C THR A 40 -12.36 -1.83 -15.69
N LEU A 41 -11.60 -2.25 -14.69
CA LEU A 41 -12.09 -3.08 -13.60
C LEU A 41 -13.10 -2.33 -12.73
N ASN A 42 -12.86 -1.07 -12.41
CA ASN A 42 -13.80 -0.24 -11.66
C ASN A 42 -15.15 -0.13 -12.37
N LYS A 43 -15.17 0.04 -13.70
CA LYS A 43 -16.43 0.04 -14.46
C LYS A 43 -17.17 -1.29 -14.33
N LYS A 44 -16.46 -2.42 -14.52
CA LYS A 44 -17.03 -3.76 -14.36
C LYS A 44 -17.52 -4.00 -12.93
N LEU A 45 -16.78 -3.51 -11.93
CA LEU A 45 -17.17 -3.59 -10.53
C LEU A 45 -18.46 -2.81 -10.26
N CYS A 46 -18.56 -1.56 -10.72
CA CYS A 46 -19.76 -0.75 -10.58
C CYS A 46 -20.99 -1.42 -11.24
N GLU A 47 -20.80 -2.04 -12.40
CA GLU A 47 -21.86 -2.80 -13.07
C GLU A 47 -22.29 -4.02 -12.25
N LYS A 48 -21.33 -4.78 -11.71
CA LYS A 48 -21.62 -5.93 -10.84
C LYS A 48 -22.31 -5.52 -9.55
N VAL A 49 -21.80 -4.49 -8.86
CA VAL A 49 -22.38 -3.99 -7.59
C VAL A 49 -23.84 -3.56 -7.78
N ARG A 50 -24.19 -2.92 -8.90
CA ARG A 50 -25.59 -2.55 -9.21
C ARG A 50 -26.52 -3.75 -9.36
N ASN A 51 -25.97 -4.92 -9.68
CA ASN A 51 -26.72 -6.14 -9.92
C ASN A 51 -26.66 -7.12 -8.73
N ILE A 52 -26.04 -6.72 -7.60
CA ILE A 52 -26.01 -7.54 -6.37
C ILE A 52 -27.42 -7.59 -5.79
N THR A 53 -27.95 -8.79 -5.69
CA THR A 53 -29.28 -9.07 -5.11
C THR A 53 -29.19 -9.85 -3.80
N CYS A 54 -28.04 -10.46 -3.50
CA CYS A 54 -27.84 -11.21 -2.27
C CYS A 54 -26.39 -11.06 -1.73
N PRO A 55 -26.17 -11.26 -0.43
CA PRO A 55 -24.82 -11.17 0.19
C PRO A 55 -23.77 -12.13 -0.39
N GLY A 56 -24.18 -13.29 -0.93
CA GLY A 56 -23.28 -14.24 -1.58
C GLY A 56 -22.62 -13.73 -2.86
N ASP A 57 -23.23 -12.73 -3.52
CA ASP A 57 -22.68 -12.13 -4.73
C ASP A 57 -21.45 -11.25 -4.45
N ILE A 58 -21.26 -10.81 -3.20
CA ILE A 58 -20.11 -9.99 -2.77
C ILE A 58 -18.81 -10.79 -2.89
N LEU A 59 -18.85 -12.09 -2.63
CA LEU A 59 -17.68 -12.97 -2.75
C LEU A 59 -17.12 -13.03 -4.20
N LEU A 60 -17.97 -12.77 -5.20
CA LEU A 60 -17.56 -12.72 -6.61
C LEU A 60 -16.76 -11.44 -6.96
N LEU A 61 -16.72 -10.45 -6.06
CA LEU A 61 -15.97 -9.22 -6.27
C LEU A 61 -14.48 -9.41 -6.00
N GLU A 62 -14.09 -10.35 -5.13
CA GLU A 62 -12.69 -10.65 -4.78
C GLU A 62 -11.85 -11.12 -5.97
N THR A 63 -12.49 -11.58 -7.05
CA THR A 63 -11.78 -12.04 -8.26
C THR A 63 -11.42 -10.92 -9.23
N LEU A 64 -11.80 -9.68 -8.98
CA LEU A 64 -11.58 -8.54 -9.87
C LEU A 64 -10.31 -7.76 -9.51
N LEU A 65 -9.19 -8.47 -9.41
CA LEU A 65 -7.89 -7.83 -9.22
C LEU A 65 -7.29 -7.43 -10.59
N PRO A 66 -6.60 -6.27 -10.65
CA PRO A 66 -5.89 -5.89 -11.86
C PRO A 66 -4.73 -6.84 -12.14
N ARG A 67 -4.42 -7.04 -13.41
CA ARG A 67 -3.26 -7.82 -13.81
C ARG A 67 -1.98 -7.11 -13.38
N VAL A 68 -1.20 -7.76 -12.53
CA VAL A 68 0.17 -7.34 -12.23
C VAL A 68 1.07 -7.66 -13.42
N LEU A 69 1.64 -6.64 -14.06
CA LEU A 69 2.53 -6.79 -15.21
C LEU A 69 4.00 -6.85 -14.79
N ASN A 70 4.37 -6.09 -13.76
CA ASN A 70 5.74 -6.04 -13.26
C ASN A 70 5.75 -6.07 -11.74
N LYS A 71 6.66 -6.87 -11.19
CA LYS A 71 6.88 -7.00 -9.75
C LYS A 71 8.37 -7.04 -9.47
N LEU A 72 8.80 -6.37 -8.42
CA LEU A 72 10.16 -6.39 -7.90
C LEU A 72 10.10 -6.53 -6.39
N THR A 73 10.69 -7.60 -5.87
CA THR A 73 10.88 -7.78 -4.43
C THR A 73 12.36 -8.00 -4.16
N ILE A 74 12.93 -7.28 -3.20
CA ILE A 74 14.35 -7.33 -2.88
C ILE A 74 14.51 -7.40 -1.38
N CYS A 75 15.15 -8.46 -0.89
CA CYS A 75 15.64 -8.53 0.48
C CYS A 75 17.02 -7.87 0.57
N MET A 76 17.31 -7.26 1.73
CA MET A 76 18.55 -6.53 1.96
C MET A 76 19.09 -6.83 3.36
N TYR A 77 20.42 -6.88 3.47
CA TYR A 77 21.06 -6.91 4.78
C TYR A 77 20.98 -5.54 5.45
N PRO A 78 20.21 -5.38 6.55
CA PRO A 78 19.88 -4.05 7.08
C PRO A 78 21.03 -3.37 7.84
N MET A 79 22.15 -4.04 8.07
CA MET A 79 23.27 -3.55 8.91
C MET A 79 22.84 -3.16 10.33
N SER A 80 21.77 -3.75 10.82
CA SER A 80 21.17 -3.53 12.14
C SER A 80 20.46 -4.80 12.58
N THR A 81 20.40 -5.04 13.87
CA THR A 81 19.74 -6.23 14.41
C THR A 81 18.23 -6.16 14.21
N ILE A 82 17.67 -7.22 13.67
CA ILE A 82 16.21 -7.44 13.63
C ILE A 82 15.82 -8.09 14.96
N MET A 83 14.88 -7.44 15.66
CA MET A 83 14.38 -7.95 16.94
C MET A 83 13.47 -9.17 16.71
N PRO A 84 13.41 -10.13 17.67
CA PRO A 84 12.58 -11.33 17.53
C PRO A 84 11.11 -11.04 17.20
N GLU A 85 10.57 -9.96 17.76
CA GLU A 85 9.18 -9.54 17.54
C GLU A 85 8.93 -9.15 16.07
N ILE A 86 9.90 -8.44 15.47
CA ILE A 86 9.83 -8.06 14.05
C ILE A 86 10.02 -9.29 13.18
N SER A 87 10.97 -10.16 13.52
CA SER A 87 11.21 -11.40 12.79
C SER A 87 9.97 -12.31 12.79
N SER A 88 9.20 -12.33 13.86
CA SER A 88 7.97 -13.13 13.95
C SER A 88 6.84 -12.61 13.04
N ILE A 89 6.85 -11.33 12.72
CA ILE A 89 5.85 -10.68 11.83
C ILE A 89 6.27 -10.82 10.37
N THR A 90 7.54 -10.47 10.08
CA THR A 90 8.04 -10.36 8.70
C THR A 90 8.59 -11.67 8.13
N GLY A 91 8.89 -12.64 8.99
CA GLY A 91 9.63 -13.85 8.61
C GLY A 91 11.11 -13.61 8.27
N LEU A 92 11.60 -12.36 8.35
CA LEU A 92 12.98 -11.99 8.11
C LEU A 92 13.76 -11.94 9.40
N ASP A 93 14.95 -12.50 9.39
CA ASP A 93 15.82 -12.54 10.57
C ASP A 93 17.28 -12.22 10.24
N ASN A 94 18.08 -12.09 11.28
CA ASN A 94 19.49 -11.77 11.14
C ASN A 94 20.30 -12.87 10.42
N TYR A 95 19.78 -14.09 10.35
CA TYR A 95 20.46 -15.21 9.71
C TYR A 95 20.12 -15.30 8.22
N ASN A 96 18.83 -15.25 7.85
CA ASN A 96 18.41 -15.43 6.48
C ASN A 96 18.79 -14.24 5.57
N LEU A 97 19.07 -13.07 6.15
CA LEU A 97 19.54 -11.89 5.42
C LEU A 97 21.08 -11.74 5.35
N THR A 98 21.85 -12.58 6.02
CA THR A 98 23.32 -12.45 6.08
C THR A 98 23.99 -12.46 4.71
N GLY A 99 23.43 -13.19 3.75
CA GLY A 99 23.96 -13.29 2.37
C GLY A 99 23.45 -12.21 1.42
N GLN A 100 22.61 -11.29 1.90
CA GLN A 100 22.05 -10.23 1.05
C GLN A 100 22.95 -8.99 1.06
N ASP A 101 22.94 -8.26 -0.07
CA ASP A 101 23.59 -6.95 -0.13
C ASP A 101 22.82 -5.94 0.73
N LYS A 102 23.55 -4.98 1.30
CA LYS A 102 22.93 -3.82 1.98
C LYS A 102 22.30 -2.86 0.96
N PHE A 103 21.42 -1.98 1.44
CA PHE A 103 20.95 -0.87 0.62
C PHE A 103 22.13 0.03 0.22
N GLN A 104 22.41 0.14 -1.06
CA GLN A 104 23.53 0.87 -1.63
C GLN A 104 23.16 1.45 -3.00
N LYS A 105 24.10 2.12 -3.66
CA LYS A 105 23.85 2.78 -4.96
C LYS A 105 23.27 1.84 -6.00
N SER A 106 23.79 0.61 -6.10
CA SER A 106 23.26 -0.41 -7.04
C SER A 106 21.80 -0.76 -6.77
N THR A 107 21.34 -0.74 -5.50
CA THR A 107 19.94 -0.90 -5.16
C THR A 107 19.10 0.25 -5.71
N GLY A 108 19.53 1.49 -5.51
CA GLY A 108 18.87 2.66 -6.08
C GLY A 108 18.84 2.64 -7.62
N ASP A 109 19.94 2.24 -8.25
CA ASP A 109 20.04 2.09 -9.70
C ASP A 109 19.06 1.00 -10.22
N LEU A 110 18.91 -0.11 -9.49
CA LEU A 110 17.96 -1.18 -9.81
C LEU A 110 16.50 -0.71 -9.70
N LEU A 111 16.17 0.04 -8.62
CA LEU A 111 14.84 0.62 -8.46
C LEU A 111 14.52 1.59 -9.61
N ASN A 112 15.46 2.46 -9.98
CA ASN A 112 15.31 3.36 -11.12
C ASN A 112 15.15 2.59 -12.44
N ALA A 113 15.93 1.54 -12.67
CA ALA A 113 15.84 0.69 -13.84
C ALA A 113 14.47 0.00 -13.94
N PHE A 114 13.93 -0.48 -12.82
CA PHE A 114 12.57 -1.03 -12.74
C PHE A 114 11.51 0.02 -13.10
N LEU A 115 11.56 1.18 -12.44
CA LEU A 115 10.58 2.26 -12.66
C LEU A 115 10.63 2.84 -14.08
N SER A 116 11.82 2.94 -14.69
CA SER A 116 12.00 3.46 -16.05
C SER A 116 11.39 2.56 -17.15
N ARG A 117 11.14 1.28 -16.86
CA ARG A 117 10.47 0.35 -17.78
C ARG A 117 8.96 0.53 -17.81
N LEU A 118 8.40 1.25 -16.85
CA LEU A 118 6.95 1.42 -16.70
C LEU A 118 6.46 2.62 -17.50
N PRO A 119 5.23 2.58 -18.06
CA PRO A 119 4.61 3.73 -18.69
C PRO A 119 4.55 4.93 -17.71
N SER A 120 5.22 6.02 -18.08
CA SER A 120 5.32 7.24 -17.27
C SER A 120 4.17 8.22 -17.59
N PRO A 121 3.72 9.06 -16.64
CA PRO A 121 4.17 9.22 -15.24
C PRO A 121 3.78 8.05 -14.33
N VAL A 122 4.66 7.71 -13.38
CA VAL A 122 4.49 6.63 -12.39
C VAL A 122 4.14 7.22 -11.04
N CYS A 123 3.23 6.59 -10.30
CA CYS A 123 2.90 6.97 -8.93
C CYS A 123 3.14 5.80 -7.98
N LEU A 124 4.03 5.97 -7.01
CA LEU A 124 4.21 5.04 -5.89
C LEU A 124 3.04 5.22 -4.91
N VAL A 125 2.40 4.12 -4.55
CA VAL A 125 1.26 4.10 -3.62
C VAL A 125 1.66 3.27 -2.41
N ALA A 126 1.71 3.87 -1.23
CA ALA A 126 1.95 3.16 0.03
C ALA A 126 0.83 3.45 1.03
N HIS A 127 0.50 2.48 1.88
CA HIS A 127 -0.49 2.67 2.94
C HIS A 127 0.16 3.31 4.17
N ASN A 128 -0.36 4.47 4.59
CA ASN A 128 0.26 5.29 5.65
C ASN A 128 1.74 5.65 5.35
N GLY A 129 2.07 5.69 4.06
CA GLY A 129 3.44 5.82 3.56
C GLY A 129 4.13 7.13 3.93
N ASN A 130 3.39 8.22 4.14
CA ASN A 130 3.93 9.50 4.58
C ASN A 130 4.54 9.42 5.99
N ALA A 131 3.98 8.54 6.84
CA ALA A 131 4.45 8.37 8.20
C ALA A 131 5.72 7.51 8.27
N TYR A 132 5.90 6.54 7.37
CA TYR A 132 6.95 5.55 7.49
C TYR A 132 7.71 5.24 6.19
N ASP A 133 7.05 4.68 5.18
CA ASP A 133 7.70 4.12 4.00
C ASP A 133 8.47 5.13 3.17
N PHE A 134 7.83 6.23 2.79
CA PHE A 134 8.47 7.24 1.95
C PHE A 134 9.64 7.94 2.64
N PRO A 135 9.55 8.37 3.92
CA PRO A 135 10.70 8.92 4.63
C PRO A 135 11.85 7.93 4.76
N LEU A 136 11.57 6.65 5.02
CA LEU A 136 12.61 5.64 5.18
C LEU A 136 13.30 5.33 3.85
N LEU A 137 12.53 5.11 2.78
CA LEU A 137 13.08 4.91 1.44
C LEU A 137 13.93 6.10 0.99
N ARG A 138 13.43 7.32 1.20
CA ARG A 138 14.18 8.54 0.87
C ARG A 138 15.49 8.62 1.63
N ALA A 139 15.49 8.30 2.92
CA ALA A 139 16.70 8.33 3.74
C ALA A 139 17.76 7.33 3.25
N GLU A 140 17.34 6.12 2.85
CA GLU A 140 18.27 5.12 2.31
C GLU A 140 18.77 5.51 0.91
N LEU A 141 17.91 6.06 0.03
CA LEU A 141 18.33 6.57 -1.28
C LEU A 141 19.37 7.67 -1.15
N VAL A 142 19.12 8.69 -0.32
CA VAL A 142 20.07 9.80 -0.07
C VAL A 142 21.39 9.25 0.44
N LYS A 143 21.36 8.33 1.42
CA LYS A 143 22.57 7.69 1.97
C LYS A 143 23.34 6.88 0.92
N ALA A 144 22.63 6.27 -0.01
CA ALA A 144 23.21 5.51 -1.12
C ALA A 144 23.72 6.40 -2.28
N GLY A 145 23.50 7.72 -2.23
CA GLY A 145 23.81 8.64 -3.33
C GLY A 145 22.94 8.38 -4.58
N ALA A 146 21.68 8.01 -4.37
CA ALA A 146 20.70 7.74 -5.41
C ALA A 146 19.45 8.60 -5.21
N GLU A 147 18.74 8.85 -6.30
CA GLU A 147 17.45 9.56 -6.31
C GLU A 147 16.55 9.01 -7.42
N PHE A 148 15.24 9.19 -7.28
CA PHE A 148 14.32 8.82 -8.35
C PHE A 148 14.26 9.88 -9.46
N GLY A 149 13.94 9.43 -10.67
CA GLY A 149 13.75 10.30 -11.82
C GLY A 149 12.54 11.25 -11.66
N PRO A 150 12.44 12.30 -12.52
CA PRO A 150 11.54 13.43 -12.34
C PRO A 150 10.04 13.11 -12.50
N ASN A 151 9.67 11.98 -13.05
CA ASN A 151 8.26 11.60 -13.31
C ASN A 151 7.75 10.50 -12.34
N ILE A 152 8.37 10.42 -11.17
CA ILE A 152 7.95 9.52 -10.09
C ILE A 152 7.25 10.37 -9.02
N PHE A 153 5.97 10.07 -8.80
CA PHE A 153 5.12 10.70 -7.80
C PHE A 153 4.88 9.72 -6.65
N CYS A 154 4.44 10.25 -5.51
CA CYS A 154 4.10 9.43 -4.34
C CYS A 154 2.71 9.82 -3.84
N VAL A 155 1.94 8.85 -3.42
CA VAL A 155 0.64 9.05 -2.76
C VAL A 155 0.50 8.10 -1.58
N ASP A 156 -0.01 8.64 -0.49
CA ASP A 156 -0.40 7.87 0.69
C ASP A 156 -1.86 7.45 0.55
N SER A 157 -2.09 6.13 0.41
CA SER A 157 -3.45 5.60 0.23
C SER A 157 -4.36 5.83 1.44
N TYR A 158 -3.80 5.86 2.67
CA TYR A 158 -4.56 6.18 3.86
C TYR A 158 -5.12 7.61 3.85
N VAL A 159 -4.29 8.57 3.43
CA VAL A 159 -4.72 9.97 3.26
C VAL A 159 -5.72 10.07 2.11
N GLY A 160 -5.45 9.43 0.97
CA GLY A 160 -6.34 9.44 -0.19
C GLY A 160 -7.73 8.86 0.12
N ILE A 161 -7.78 7.73 0.80
CA ILE A 161 -9.04 7.11 1.23
C ILE A 161 -9.81 8.04 2.17
N LYS A 162 -9.16 8.64 3.16
CA LYS A 162 -9.81 9.60 4.07
C LYS A 162 -10.41 10.79 3.33
N GLU A 163 -9.72 11.34 2.34
CA GLU A 163 -10.25 12.45 1.57
C GLU A 163 -11.46 12.02 0.71
N ILE A 164 -11.43 10.83 0.11
CA ILE A 164 -12.57 10.28 -0.63
C ILE A 164 -13.79 10.14 0.30
N PHE A 165 -13.64 9.54 1.48
CA PHE A 165 -14.73 9.41 2.44
C PHE A 165 -15.28 10.75 2.91
N LYS A 166 -14.43 11.76 3.15
CA LYS A 166 -14.90 13.11 3.48
C LYS A 166 -15.72 13.73 2.34
N MET A 167 -15.30 13.53 1.09
CA MET A 167 -16.03 14.02 -0.08
C MET A 167 -17.39 13.34 -0.22
N ASP A 168 -17.47 12.03 -0.03
CA ASP A 168 -18.73 11.28 -0.08
C ASP A 168 -19.67 11.65 1.06
N MET A 169 -19.15 11.79 2.29
CA MET A 169 -19.94 12.24 3.44
C MET A 169 -20.39 13.69 3.32
N GLY A 170 -19.62 14.54 2.63
CA GLY A 170 -20.00 15.93 2.35
C GLY A 170 -21.11 16.05 1.32
N ASN A 171 -21.30 15.07 0.46
CA ASN A 171 -22.37 15.00 -0.54
C ASN A 171 -23.64 14.27 -0.02
N LEU A 172 -23.52 13.44 0.99
CA LEU A 172 -24.63 12.92 1.78
C LEU A 172 -24.90 13.95 2.86
N PHE A 173 -25.83 14.85 2.62
CA PHE A 173 -26.32 15.91 3.49
C PHE A 173 -26.68 15.37 4.91
N VAL A 174 -25.70 15.00 5.69
CA VAL A 174 -25.85 14.76 7.13
C VAL A 174 -25.12 15.90 7.80
N ASP A 175 -25.88 16.89 8.29
CA ASP A 175 -25.36 17.93 9.17
C ASP A 175 -24.64 17.21 10.34
N PRO A 176 -23.42 17.59 10.74
CA PRO A 176 -22.76 17.04 11.92
C PRO A 176 -23.62 17.05 13.19
N LYS A 177 -24.63 17.94 13.27
CA LYS A 177 -25.63 17.98 14.33
C LYS A 177 -26.66 16.87 14.25
N ASP A 178 -26.86 16.28 13.06
CA ASP A 178 -27.79 15.16 12.89
C ASP A 178 -27.14 13.82 13.29
N ILE A 179 -25.80 13.76 13.34
CA ILE A 179 -25.05 12.59 13.83
C ILE A 179 -25.17 12.43 15.35
N GLU A 180 -25.27 13.53 16.11
CA GLU A 180 -25.49 13.48 17.57
C GLU A 180 -26.88 12.97 17.97
N ASN A 181 -27.83 12.96 17.03
CA ASN A 181 -29.21 12.49 17.23
C ASN A 181 -29.54 11.15 16.59
N ILE A 182 -28.55 10.48 16.00
CA ILE A 182 -28.68 9.07 15.63
C ILE A 182 -28.51 8.29 16.94
N GLU A 183 -29.66 8.03 17.62
CA GLU A 183 -29.73 6.98 18.64
C GLU A 183 -29.02 5.77 18.03
N GLU A 184 -28.07 5.19 18.78
CA GLU A 184 -27.39 3.94 18.45
C GLU A 184 -28.45 2.87 18.11
N LYS A 185 -28.92 2.86 16.86
CA LYS A 185 -29.54 1.67 16.32
C LYS A 185 -28.40 0.67 16.24
N GLU A 186 -28.42 -0.26 17.19
CA GLU A 186 -27.50 -1.38 17.28
C GLU A 186 -27.29 -1.94 15.87
N ILE A 187 -26.15 -1.65 15.28
CA ILE A 187 -25.67 -2.39 14.11
C ILE A 187 -25.61 -3.84 14.60
N PRO A 188 -26.30 -4.78 13.94
CA PRO A 188 -26.31 -6.17 14.37
C PRO A 188 -24.86 -6.62 14.59
N LYS A 189 -24.55 -7.23 15.74
CA LYS A 189 -23.20 -7.64 16.13
C LYS A 189 -22.48 -8.45 15.04
N ASN A 190 -23.23 -9.22 14.28
CA ASN A 190 -22.77 -9.98 13.11
C ASN A 190 -22.26 -9.11 11.94
N GLU A 191 -22.79 -7.90 11.73
CA GLU A 191 -22.26 -7.01 10.67
C GLU A 191 -20.99 -6.30 11.12
N MET A 192 -20.89 -5.93 12.42
CA MET A 192 -19.64 -5.39 12.95
C MET A 192 -18.52 -6.44 13.05
N GLU A 193 -18.86 -7.70 13.34
CA GLU A 193 -17.91 -8.81 13.27
C GLU A 193 -17.48 -9.12 11.84
N ALA A 194 -18.38 -9.04 10.85
CA ALA A 194 -18.06 -9.19 9.44
C ALA A 194 -17.16 -8.06 8.93
N VAL A 195 -17.41 -6.80 9.33
CA VAL A 195 -16.55 -5.66 8.96
C VAL A 195 -15.19 -5.74 9.67
N LYS A 196 -15.14 -6.16 10.95
CA LYS A 196 -13.89 -6.44 11.65
C LYS A 196 -13.12 -7.59 11.00
N SER A 197 -13.79 -8.68 10.67
CA SER A 197 -13.19 -9.82 9.97
C SER A 197 -12.67 -9.44 8.58
N LEU A 198 -13.34 -8.54 7.86
CA LEU A 198 -12.86 -7.99 6.58
C LEU A 198 -11.68 -7.02 6.76
N MET A 199 -11.63 -6.29 7.87
CA MET A 199 -10.49 -5.44 8.21
C MET A 199 -9.30 -6.24 8.75
N GLU A 200 -9.55 -7.35 9.45
CA GLU A 200 -8.53 -8.28 9.96
C GLU A 200 -8.07 -9.29 8.90
N ALA A 201 -8.93 -9.66 7.95
CA ALA A 201 -8.60 -10.45 6.76
C ALA A 201 -7.92 -9.65 5.65
N GLY A 202 -7.68 -8.35 5.85
CA GLY A 202 -6.84 -7.51 5.01
C GLY A 202 -5.34 -7.75 5.17
N GLU A 203 -4.93 -8.85 5.80
CA GLU A 203 -3.64 -9.46 5.58
C GLU A 203 -3.61 -10.01 4.15
N PHE A 204 -3.21 -9.14 3.22
CA PHE A 204 -2.75 -9.60 1.92
C PHE A 204 -1.49 -10.43 2.16
N ASP A 205 -1.63 -11.74 2.16
CA ASP A 205 -0.53 -12.64 1.85
C ASP A 205 0.01 -12.27 0.48
N MET A 206 1.10 -11.48 0.46
CA MET A 206 1.88 -11.17 -0.74
C MET A 206 2.89 -12.28 -1.01
#